data_8c63430a36a591cf99227055ff58b026
#
_entry.id   8c63430a36a591cf99227055ff58b026
#
_cell.length_a   1.000
_cell.length_b   1.000
_cell.length_c   1.000
_cell.angle_alpha   90.00
_cell.angle_beta   90.00
_cell.angle_gamma   90.00
#
_symmetry.space_group_name_H-M   'P 1'
#
loop_
_entity.id
_entity.type
_entity.pdbx_description
1 polymer ?
#
loop_
_entity_poly.entity_id
_entity_poly.type
_entity_poly.pdbx_seq_one_letter_code
_entity_poly.pdbx_strand_id
1 'polypeptide(L)'
;MGLYRFLRRKLCTQQIKEICENMQVKTDQNLNKICISGGGIQAKLDECLKGQQQIESELRQALQGLEDIRRSSVEGARFASEAVWGELFNQVSKDSAWLKDTRFAAGRWAVGYQYLYAAYRILNEVRPQNILELGLGQSTKLISQYAAEFPKVRHQVVEHDLNWIDFFRKNFILPSNTEVVRLVWDFVSYKEAERVRVFKNFSETFKGQKFDFISIDAPWGGDMKQYSRIDVLMMLPDCLADRFIIIIDDVERSGEEHMVKEMSESLKASNIPFSMGRYSGKKDCMVLCSDDLKFVCTM
;
A
#
# COMPACT_ATOMS: atom_id res chain seq x y z
N MET A 1 -6.69 -15.52 9.12
CA MET A 1 -6.54 -15.26 7.66
C MET A 1 -6.09 -16.47 6.84
N GLY A 2 -5.18 -17.34 7.31
CA GLY A 2 -4.68 -18.51 6.57
C GLY A 2 -5.75 -19.56 6.19
N LEU A 3 -6.64 -19.89 7.11
CA LEU A 3 -7.69 -20.92 6.90
C LEU A 3 -8.71 -20.50 5.83
N TYR A 4 -9.12 -19.25 5.80
CA TYR A 4 -10.06 -18.71 4.81
C TYR A 4 -9.48 -18.69 3.39
N ARG A 5 -8.20 -18.31 3.23
CA ARG A 5 -7.47 -18.41 1.94
C ARG A 5 -7.32 -19.86 1.47
N PHE A 6 -7.06 -20.79 2.39
CA PHE A 6 -6.93 -22.22 2.09
C PHE A 6 -8.24 -22.84 1.63
N LEU A 7 -9.35 -22.58 2.34
CA LEU A 7 -10.67 -23.09 1.99
C LEU A 7 -11.16 -22.52 0.64
N ARG A 8 -10.94 -21.25 0.39
CA ARG A 8 -11.30 -20.59 -0.87
C ARG A 8 -10.52 -21.12 -2.07
N ARG A 9 -9.20 -21.35 -1.90
CA ARG A 9 -8.36 -21.98 -2.93
C ARG A 9 -8.83 -23.41 -3.24
N LYS A 10 -9.22 -24.16 -2.22
CA LYS A 10 -9.75 -25.53 -2.36
C LYS A 10 -11.09 -25.54 -3.09
N LEU A 11 -12.00 -24.59 -2.79
CA LEU A 11 -13.32 -24.48 -3.45
C LEU A 11 -13.17 -24.13 -4.95
N CYS A 12 -12.35 -23.12 -5.30
CA CYS A 12 -12.05 -22.79 -6.70
C CYS A 12 -11.41 -23.95 -7.46
N THR A 13 -10.46 -24.66 -6.84
CA THR A 13 -9.81 -25.82 -7.48
C THR A 13 -10.79 -26.96 -7.71
N GLN A 14 -11.75 -27.15 -6.80
CA GLN A 14 -12.76 -28.19 -6.91
C GLN A 14 -13.79 -27.88 -8.00
N GLN A 15 -14.22 -26.61 -8.13
CA GLN A 15 -15.11 -26.17 -9.21
C GLN A 15 -14.45 -26.27 -10.58
N ILE A 16 -13.19 -25.87 -10.72
CA ILE A 16 -12.41 -26.03 -11.96
C ILE A 16 -12.28 -27.52 -12.32
N LYS A 17 -12.02 -28.38 -11.34
CA LYS A 17 -11.91 -29.84 -11.56
C LYS A 17 -13.23 -30.41 -12.06
N GLU A 18 -14.36 -30.03 -11.48
CA GLU A 18 -15.69 -30.47 -11.87
C GLU A 18 -16.07 -29.99 -13.29
N ILE A 19 -15.68 -28.76 -13.67
CA ILE A 19 -15.85 -28.26 -15.05
C ILE A 19 -15.01 -29.08 -16.01
N CYS A 20 -13.75 -29.36 -15.70
CA CYS A 20 -12.85 -30.19 -16.55
C CYS A 20 -13.38 -31.63 -16.69
N GLU A 21 -13.86 -32.26 -15.62
CA GLU A 21 -14.46 -33.61 -15.64
C GLU A 21 -15.72 -33.63 -16.51
N ASN A 22 -16.61 -32.64 -16.37
CA ASN A 22 -17.79 -32.50 -17.21
C ASN A 22 -17.47 -32.28 -18.71
N MET A 23 -16.41 -31.55 -18.99
CA MET A 23 -15.91 -31.35 -20.36
C MET A 23 -15.34 -32.65 -20.96
N GLN A 24 -14.60 -33.43 -20.15
CA GLN A 24 -14.04 -34.72 -20.56
C GLN A 24 -15.17 -35.70 -20.93
N VAL A 25 -16.18 -35.78 -20.07
CA VAL A 25 -17.37 -36.64 -20.32
C VAL A 25 -18.12 -36.25 -21.60
N LYS A 26 -18.30 -34.93 -21.87
CA LYS A 26 -18.92 -34.45 -23.11
C LYS A 26 -18.08 -34.80 -24.33
N THR A 27 -16.75 -34.69 -24.24
CA THR A 27 -15.81 -35.03 -25.32
C THR A 27 -15.84 -36.51 -25.61
N ASP A 28 -15.83 -37.37 -24.59
CA ASP A 28 -15.89 -38.83 -24.72
C ASP A 28 -17.25 -39.30 -25.29
N GLN A 29 -18.37 -38.67 -24.89
CA GLN A 29 -19.69 -38.94 -25.48
C GLN A 29 -19.76 -38.57 -26.99
N ASN A 30 -19.12 -37.49 -27.39
CA ASN A 30 -19.05 -37.09 -28.80
C ASN A 30 -18.15 -38.02 -29.61
N LEU A 31 -17.01 -38.45 -29.10
CA LEU A 31 -16.12 -39.45 -29.70
C LEU A 31 -16.84 -40.82 -29.87
N ASN A 32 -17.60 -41.29 -28.92
CA ASN A 32 -18.36 -42.50 -29.02
C ASN A 32 -19.49 -42.45 -30.12
N LYS A 33 -20.16 -41.31 -30.26
CA LYS A 33 -21.10 -41.07 -31.36
C LYS A 33 -20.48 -41.15 -32.76
N ILE A 34 -19.22 -40.73 -32.88
CA ILE A 34 -18.46 -40.76 -34.14
C ILE A 34 -18.14 -42.20 -34.54
N CYS A 35 -17.83 -43.09 -33.59
CA CYS A 35 -17.47 -44.48 -33.89
C CYS A 35 -18.65 -45.35 -34.36
N ILE A 36 -19.91 -44.99 -34.05
CA ILE A 36 -21.10 -45.85 -34.27
C ILE A 36 -21.79 -45.64 -35.61
N SER A 37 -21.55 -44.55 -36.35
CA SER A 37 -22.25 -44.26 -37.59
C SER A 37 -21.33 -44.01 -38.78
N GLY A 38 -21.21 -44.98 -39.66
CA GLY A 38 -20.37 -45.01 -40.88
C GLY A 38 -20.72 -44.06 -42.04
N GLY A 39 -21.25 -42.87 -41.76
CA GLY A 39 -21.60 -41.87 -42.77
C GLY A 39 -21.00 -40.49 -42.45
N GLY A 40 -20.15 -39.99 -43.31
CA GLY A 40 -19.73 -38.59 -43.31
C GLY A 40 -18.70 -38.20 -42.21
N ILE A 41 -17.53 -38.85 -42.20
CA ILE A 41 -16.45 -38.55 -41.24
C ILE A 41 -16.12 -37.08 -41.20
N GLN A 42 -16.11 -36.39 -42.36
CA GLN A 42 -15.81 -34.98 -42.45
C GLN A 42 -16.86 -34.09 -41.75
N ALA A 43 -18.15 -34.35 -41.95
CA ALA A 43 -19.22 -33.59 -41.32
C ALA A 43 -19.21 -33.74 -39.79
N LYS A 44 -18.84 -34.91 -39.27
CA LYS A 44 -18.71 -35.16 -37.84
C LYS A 44 -17.46 -34.53 -37.22
N LEU A 45 -16.37 -34.47 -38.01
CA LEU A 45 -15.17 -33.77 -37.60
C LEU A 45 -15.43 -32.25 -37.46
N ASP A 46 -16.16 -31.68 -38.43
CA ASP A 46 -16.55 -30.25 -38.38
C ASP A 46 -17.50 -29.95 -37.22
N GLU A 47 -18.41 -30.88 -36.88
CA GLU A 47 -19.28 -30.75 -35.72
C GLU A 47 -18.49 -30.83 -34.38
N CYS A 48 -17.52 -31.76 -34.29
CA CYS A 48 -16.61 -31.84 -33.13
C CYS A 48 -15.77 -30.57 -32.99
N LEU A 49 -15.21 -30.04 -34.08
CA LEU A 49 -14.43 -28.79 -34.05
C LEU A 49 -15.27 -27.60 -33.62
N LYS A 50 -16.51 -27.48 -34.09
CA LYS A 50 -17.44 -26.46 -33.65
C LYS A 50 -17.79 -26.62 -32.14
N GLY A 51 -18.06 -27.87 -31.69
CA GLY A 51 -18.29 -28.16 -30.30
C GLY A 51 -17.09 -27.78 -29.39
N GLN A 52 -15.87 -28.09 -29.88
CA GLN A 52 -14.64 -27.71 -29.14
C GLN A 52 -14.49 -26.20 -29.06
N GLN A 53 -14.70 -25.46 -30.14
CA GLN A 53 -14.64 -23.98 -30.17
C GLN A 53 -15.67 -23.35 -29.25
N GLN A 54 -16.87 -23.92 -29.20
CA GLN A 54 -17.91 -23.45 -28.28
C GLN A 54 -17.53 -23.69 -26.83
N ILE A 55 -17.02 -24.87 -26.49
CA ILE A 55 -16.53 -25.20 -25.15
C ILE A 55 -15.38 -24.27 -24.72
N GLU A 56 -14.43 -24.03 -25.64
CA GLU A 56 -13.34 -23.08 -25.34
C GLU A 56 -13.85 -21.65 -25.08
N SER A 57 -14.86 -21.19 -25.84
CA SER A 57 -15.50 -19.90 -25.65
C SER A 57 -16.20 -19.82 -24.28
N GLU A 58 -17.01 -20.83 -23.95
CA GLU A 58 -17.71 -20.91 -22.65
C GLU A 58 -16.73 -20.96 -21.47
N LEU A 59 -15.62 -21.71 -21.63
CA LEU A 59 -14.56 -21.78 -20.60
C LEU A 59 -13.88 -20.42 -20.40
N ARG A 60 -13.54 -19.72 -21.46
CA ARG A 60 -12.96 -18.38 -21.39
C ARG A 60 -13.90 -17.40 -20.69
N GLN A 61 -15.21 -17.44 -21.01
CA GLN A 61 -16.21 -16.61 -20.34
C GLN A 61 -16.33 -16.95 -18.85
N ALA A 62 -16.33 -18.23 -18.50
CA ALA A 62 -16.40 -18.67 -17.11
C ALA A 62 -15.14 -18.25 -16.32
N LEU A 63 -13.95 -18.37 -16.90
CA LEU A 63 -12.71 -17.93 -16.30
C LEU A 63 -12.69 -16.41 -16.08
N GLN A 64 -13.17 -15.64 -17.05
CA GLN A 64 -13.30 -14.18 -16.89
C GLN A 64 -14.28 -13.83 -15.78
N GLY A 65 -15.44 -14.48 -15.71
CA GLY A 65 -16.42 -14.27 -14.65
C GLY A 65 -15.86 -14.59 -13.25
N LEU A 66 -15.08 -15.68 -13.13
CA LEU A 66 -14.40 -16.03 -11.87
C LEU A 66 -13.34 -14.98 -11.46
N GLU A 67 -12.61 -14.45 -12.43
CA GLU A 67 -11.63 -13.38 -12.19
C GLU A 67 -12.31 -12.10 -11.69
N ASP A 68 -13.45 -11.72 -12.29
CA ASP A 68 -14.22 -10.54 -11.91
C ASP A 68 -14.83 -10.70 -10.50
N ILE A 69 -15.38 -11.88 -10.17
CA ILE A 69 -15.86 -12.21 -8.82
C ILE A 69 -14.70 -12.16 -7.81
N ARG A 70 -13.54 -12.71 -8.15
CA ARG A 70 -12.35 -12.66 -7.30
C ARG A 70 -11.94 -11.21 -7.03
N ARG A 71 -11.87 -10.39 -8.09
CA ARG A 71 -11.53 -8.96 -7.99
C ARG A 71 -12.49 -8.22 -7.08
N SER A 72 -13.80 -8.32 -7.35
CA SER A 72 -14.85 -7.69 -6.54
C SER A 72 -14.82 -8.12 -5.08
N SER A 73 -14.57 -9.41 -4.83
CA SER A 73 -14.50 -9.94 -3.47
C SER A 73 -13.26 -9.47 -2.70
N VAL A 74 -12.10 -9.35 -3.38
CA VAL A 74 -10.88 -8.80 -2.78
C VAL A 74 -11.08 -7.31 -2.49
N GLU A 75 -11.65 -6.57 -3.42
CA GLU A 75 -11.95 -5.15 -3.25
C GLU A 75 -12.96 -4.92 -2.13
N GLY A 76 -14.04 -5.69 -2.08
CA GLY A 76 -15.02 -5.63 -0.98
C GLY A 76 -14.40 -5.91 0.38
N ALA A 77 -13.50 -6.91 0.48
CA ALA A 77 -12.78 -7.20 1.72
C ALA A 77 -11.83 -6.05 2.14
N ARG A 78 -11.21 -5.37 1.18
CA ARG A 78 -10.37 -4.20 1.45
C ARG A 78 -11.19 -3.00 1.93
N PHE A 79 -12.36 -2.74 1.35
CA PHE A 79 -13.27 -1.69 1.83
C PHE A 79 -13.82 -2.00 3.23
N ALA A 80 -14.17 -3.25 3.51
CA ALA A 80 -14.61 -3.66 4.83
C ALA A 80 -13.50 -3.49 5.88
N SER A 81 -12.25 -3.82 5.53
CA SER A 81 -11.09 -3.58 6.39
C SER A 81 -10.87 -2.09 6.67
N GLU A 82 -11.01 -1.24 5.64
CA GLU A 82 -10.89 0.23 5.79
C GLU A 82 -11.95 0.78 6.75
N ALA A 83 -13.19 0.29 6.68
CA ALA A 83 -14.25 0.71 7.60
C ALA A 83 -13.95 0.31 9.04
N VAL A 84 -13.39 -0.88 9.27
CA VAL A 84 -12.94 -1.31 10.61
C VAL A 84 -11.83 -0.42 11.13
N TRP A 85 -10.84 -0.06 10.29
CA TRP A 85 -9.79 0.87 10.68
C TRP A 85 -10.33 2.27 11.01
N GLY A 86 -11.34 2.74 10.27
CA GLY A 86 -12.02 4.00 10.58
C GLY A 86 -12.67 3.99 11.95
N GLU A 87 -13.35 2.89 12.31
CA GLU A 87 -13.95 2.72 13.63
C GLU A 87 -12.88 2.65 14.73
N LEU A 88 -11.81 1.85 14.53
CA LEU A 88 -10.71 1.77 15.49
C LEU A 88 -10.03 3.11 15.71
N PHE A 89 -9.78 3.87 14.62
CA PHE A 89 -9.21 5.21 14.72
C PHE A 89 -10.12 6.15 15.53
N ASN A 90 -11.43 6.14 15.26
CA ASN A 90 -12.40 6.93 16.00
C ASN A 90 -12.42 6.56 17.49
N GLN A 91 -12.39 5.28 17.82
CA GLN A 91 -12.38 4.80 19.21
C GLN A 91 -11.13 5.25 19.97
N VAL A 92 -9.93 5.08 19.38
CA VAL A 92 -8.68 5.43 20.07
C VAL A 92 -8.44 6.94 20.15
N SER A 93 -9.00 7.71 19.24
CA SER A 93 -8.81 9.16 19.18
C SER A 93 -9.90 9.98 19.89
N LYS A 94 -11.02 9.35 20.26
CA LYS A 94 -12.22 9.99 20.82
C LYS A 94 -11.92 10.93 21.99
N ASP A 95 -11.09 10.48 22.93
CA ASP A 95 -10.76 11.23 24.15
C ASP A 95 -9.33 11.81 24.08
N SER A 96 -8.82 12.04 22.87
CA SER A 96 -7.48 12.60 22.68
C SER A 96 -7.36 14.00 23.24
N ALA A 97 -6.35 14.21 24.08
CA ALA A 97 -6.06 15.52 24.65
C ALA A 97 -5.59 16.53 23.60
N TRP A 98 -4.94 16.06 22.51
CA TRP A 98 -4.28 16.90 21.51
C TRP A 98 -4.95 16.90 20.13
N LEU A 99 -5.69 15.85 19.75
CA LEU A 99 -6.38 15.78 18.46
C LEU A 99 -7.75 16.46 18.57
N LYS A 100 -7.85 17.72 18.15
CA LYS A 100 -9.06 18.56 18.24
C LYS A 100 -9.93 18.50 16.98
N ASP A 101 -9.32 18.55 15.80
CA ASP A 101 -10.03 18.39 14.53
C ASP A 101 -9.92 16.95 14.01
N THR A 102 -10.99 16.19 14.23
CA THR A 102 -11.11 14.77 13.85
C THR A 102 -11.74 14.55 12.48
N ARG A 103 -12.01 15.61 11.70
CA ARG A 103 -12.62 15.55 10.38
C ARG A 103 -11.56 15.19 9.33
N PHE A 104 -11.29 13.91 9.12
CA PHE A 104 -10.36 13.42 8.12
C PHE A 104 -11.08 12.96 6.86
N ALA A 105 -10.52 13.31 5.69
CA ALA A 105 -10.92 12.80 4.39
C ALA A 105 -9.91 11.71 3.93
N ALA A 106 -9.91 10.58 4.65
CA ALA A 106 -9.01 9.47 4.39
C ALA A 106 -9.31 8.74 3.08
N GLY A 107 -8.30 8.10 2.50
CA GLY A 107 -8.39 7.31 1.29
C GLY A 107 -8.24 8.12 -0.02
N ARG A 108 -8.40 7.47 -1.17
CA ARG A 108 -8.10 7.99 -2.51
C ARG A 108 -6.66 8.48 -2.62
N TRP A 109 -6.44 9.81 -2.77
CA TRP A 109 -5.11 10.43 -2.80
C TRP A 109 -4.48 10.59 -1.42
N ALA A 110 -5.30 10.64 -0.38
CA ALA A 110 -4.83 10.73 1.00
C ALA A 110 -4.54 9.35 1.59
N VAL A 111 -3.81 9.31 2.69
CA VAL A 111 -3.59 8.12 3.49
C VAL A 111 -4.90 7.48 3.94
N GLY A 112 -4.92 6.16 4.12
CA GLY A 112 -6.08 5.43 4.63
C GLY A 112 -6.21 5.52 6.16
N TYR A 113 -7.32 4.98 6.68
CA TYR A 113 -7.56 4.97 8.13
C TYR A 113 -6.60 4.04 8.88
N GLN A 114 -6.11 2.96 8.25
CA GLN A 114 -5.06 2.12 8.85
C GLN A 114 -3.77 2.91 9.11
N TYR A 115 -3.44 3.82 8.19
CA TYR A 115 -2.29 4.72 8.35
C TYR A 115 -2.53 5.75 9.46
N LEU A 116 -3.70 6.41 9.46
CA LEU A 116 -4.07 7.39 10.49
C LEU A 116 -4.09 6.75 11.88
N TYR A 117 -4.61 5.53 11.99
CA TYR A 117 -4.60 4.76 13.25
C TYR A 117 -3.18 4.49 13.72
N ALA A 118 -2.32 3.93 12.86
CA ALA A 118 -0.94 3.63 13.21
C ALA A 118 -0.16 4.91 13.58
N ALA A 119 -0.28 5.98 12.77
CA ALA A 119 0.35 7.27 13.06
C ALA A 119 -0.14 7.88 14.38
N TYR A 120 -1.45 7.86 14.65
CA TYR A 120 -2.00 8.34 15.92
C TYR A 120 -1.41 7.59 17.11
N ARG A 121 -1.39 6.24 17.05
CA ARG A 121 -0.83 5.40 18.11
C ARG A 121 0.66 5.67 18.32
N ILE A 122 1.43 5.81 17.24
CA ILE A 122 2.84 6.20 17.29
C ILE A 122 3.00 7.55 18.01
N LEU A 123 2.28 8.58 17.57
CA LEU A 123 2.36 9.92 18.15
C LEU A 123 1.98 9.93 19.63
N ASN A 124 0.93 9.20 20.00
CA ASN A 124 0.42 9.17 21.37
C ASN A 124 1.30 8.36 22.34
N GLU A 125 1.86 7.25 21.91
CA GLU A 125 2.55 6.30 22.78
C GLU A 125 4.08 6.44 22.74
N VAL A 126 4.66 6.77 21.59
CA VAL A 126 6.12 6.91 21.45
C VAL A 126 6.59 8.34 21.71
N ARG A 127 5.72 9.33 21.40
CA ARG A 127 6.01 10.75 21.61
C ARG A 127 7.24 11.27 20.85
N PRO A 128 7.31 11.09 19.52
CA PRO A 128 8.43 11.55 18.72
C PRO A 128 8.57 13.08 18.77
N GLN A 129 9.81 13.58 18.62
CA GLN A 129 10.14 15.00 18.70
C GLN A 129 10.66 15.59 17.38
N ASN A 130 11.34 14.80 16.56
CA ASN A 130 11.89 15.24 15.28
C ASN A 130 11.21 14.48 14.14
N ILE A 131 10.23 15.12 13.53
CA ILE A 131 9.34 14.48 12.56
C ILE A 131 9.63 15.01 11.15
N LEU A 132 9.87 14.10 10.23
CA LEU A 132 9.94 14.38 8.79
C LEU A 132 8.74 13.74 8.09
N GLU A 133 8.00 14.54 7.36
CA GLU A 133 6.86 14.08 6.57
C GLU A 133 7.08 14.39 5.09
N LEU A 134 6.91 13.42 4.22
CA LEU A 134 6.92 13.57 2.78
C LEU A 134 5.47 13.49 2.27
N GLY A 135 4.96 14.62 1.79
CA GLY A 135 3.59 14.79 1.30
C GLY A 135 2.71 15.58 2.27
N LEU A 136 2.27 16.74 1.85
CA LEU A 136 1.34 17.60 2.61
C LEU A 136 -0.10 17.11 2.42
N GLY A 137 -0.75 16.65 3.50
CA GLY A 137 -2.10 16.08 3.38
C GLY A 137 -2.83 15.81 4.71
N GLN A 138 -3.61 14.73 4.74
CA GLN A 138 -4.38 14.35 5.93
C GLN A 138 -3.48 13.88 7.07
N SER A 139 -2.35 13.24 6.77
CA SER A 139 -1.31 12.92 7.75
C SER A 139 -0.73 14.18 8.38
N THR A 140 -0.49 15.23 7.59
CA THR A 140 -0.04 16.53 8.10
C THR A 140 -1.05 17.14 9.05
N LYS A 141 -2.35 17.04 8.74
CA LYS A 141 -3.41 17.52 9.63
C LYS A 141 -3.39 16.79 10.99
N LEU A 142 -3.05 15.50 11.00
CA LEU A 142 -2.89 14.72 12.23
C LEU A 142 -1.61 15.14 12.98
N ILE A 143 -0.47 15.09 12.31
CA ILE A 143 0.86 15.30 12.92
C ILE A 143 1.03 16.74 13.41
N SER A 144 0.52 17.72 12.69
CA SER A 144 0.62 19.13 13.09
C SER A 144 -0.22 19.46 14.33
N GLN A 145 -1.35 18.79 14.56
CA GLN A 145 -2.11 18.95 15.81
C GLN A 145 -1.34 18.38 17.00
N TYR A 146 -0.64 17.26 16.81
CA TYR A 146 0.29 16.74 17.82
C TYR A 146 1.43 17.72 18.08
N ALA A 147 2.06 18.27 17.03
CA ALA A 147 3.10 19.26 17.16
C ALA A 147 2.61 20.52 17.91
N ALA A 148 1.38 20.98 17.66
CA ALA A 148 0.78 22.13 18.35
C ALA A 148 0.67 21.94 19.87
N GLU A 149 0.35 20.72 20.32
CA GLU A 149 0.24 20.40 21.75
C GLU A 149 1.61 20.26 22.42
N PHE A 150 2.63 19.79 21.69
CA PHE A 150 3.96 19.54 22.23
C PHE A 150 5.00 20.50 21.66
N PRO A 151 5.31 21.65 22.32
CA PRO A 151 6.16 22.72 21.75
C PRO A 151 7.61 22.32 21.45
N LYS A 152 8.09 21.20 22.00
CA LYS A 152 9.44 20.66 21.71
C LYS A 152 9.49 19.88 20.40
N VAL A 153 8.36 19.52 19.84
CA VAL A 153 8.27 18.80 18.58
C VAL A 153 8.67 19.73 17.44
N ARG A 154 9.53 19.25 16.58
CA ARG A 154 9.87 19.84 15.29
C ARG A 154 9.28 18.99 14.19
N HIS A 155 8.39 19.54 13.40
CA HIS A 155 7.72 18.86 12.29
C HIS A 155 8.05 19.55 10.98
N GLN A 156 8.70 18.84 10.06
CA GLN A 156 9.07 19.31 8.74
C GLN A 156 8.30 18.51 7.67
N VAL A 157 7.58 19.21 6.81
CA VAL A 157 6.72 18.61 5.76
C VAL A 157 7.27 18.99 4.40
N VAL A 158 7.60 18.01 3.57
CA VAL A 158 8.10 18.22 2.20
C VAL A 158 6.94 18.18 1.22
N GLU A 159 6.78 19.23 0.43
CA GLU A 159 5.76 19.34 -0.61
C GLU A 159 6.31 20.07 -1.84
N HIS A 160 5.87 19.70 -3.04
CA HIS A 160 6.34 20.31 -4.29
C HIS A 160 5.38 21.35 -4.86
N ASP A 161 4.07 21.12 -4.72
CA ASP A 161 3.03 21.92 -5.36
C ASP A 161 2.66 23.15 -4.53
N LEU A 162 3.04 24.32 -5.05
CA LEU A 162 2.74 25.60 -4.39
C LEU A 162 1.24 25.86 -4.28
N ASN A 163 0.45 25.50 -5.30
CA ASN A 163 -0.98 25.70 -5.27
C ASN A 163 -1.66 24.85 -4.19
N TRP A 164 -1.15 23.62 -4.02
CA TRP A 164 -1.61 22.73 -2.96
C TRP A 164 -1.23 23.25 -1.57
N ILE A 165 -0.01 23.74 -1.40
CA ILE A 165 0.45 24.38 -0.14
C ILE A 165 -0.46 25.55 0.22
N ASP A 166 -0.74 26.44 -0.75
CA ASP A 166 -1.60 27.62 -0.54
C ASP A 166 -3.04 27.19 -0.21
N PHE A 167 -3.58 26.20 -0.92
CA PHE A 167 -4.91 25.65 -0.64
C PHE A 167 -4.97 25.05 0.77
N PHE A 168 -3.96 24.25 1.15
CA PHE A 168 -3.91 23.62 2.47
C PHE A 168 -3.89 24.68 3.59
N ARG A 169 -3.02 25.68 3.47
CA ARG A 169 -2.88 26.77 4.45
C ARG A 169 -4.16 27.65 4.59
N LYS A 170 -4.94 27.77 3.54
CA LYS A 170 -6.25 28.48 3.61
C LYS A 170 -7.29 27.71 4.41
N ASN A 171 -7.18 26.39 4.46
CA ASN A 171 -8.17 25.51 5.08
C ASN A 171 -7.72 24.94 6.43
N PHE A 172 -6.42 24.99 6.72
CA PHE A 172 -5.84 24.44 7.94
C PHE A 172 -4.65 25.28 8.44
N ILE A 173 -4.74 25.74 9.68
CA ILE A 173 -3.68 26.56 10.29
C ILE A 173 -2.60 25.63 10.83
N LEU A 174 -1.39 25.73 10.28
CA LEU A 174 -0.24 25.00 10.79
C LEU A 174 0.35 25.73 12.00
N PRO A 175 0.75 25.00 13.06
CA PRO A 175 1.43 25.60 14.22
C PRO A 175 2.85 26.05 13.85
N SER A 176 3.42 26.92 14.68
CA SER A 176 4.74 27.55 14.42
C SER A 176 5.91 26.57 14.38
N ASN A 177 5.77 25.39 14.97
CA ASN A 177 6.75 24.31 14.97
C ASN A 177 6.53 23.26 13.86
N THR A 178 5.61 23.55 12.92
CA THR A 178 5.44 22.81 11.66
C THR A 178 5.89 23.67 10.48
N GLU A 179 6.95 23.24 9.82
CA GLU A 179 7.54 23.91 8.67
C GLU A 179 7.21 23.16 7.38
N VAL A 180 6.68 23.86 6.36
CA VAL A 180 6.52 23.29 5.02
C VAL A 180 7.75 23.65 4.19
N VAL A 181 8.54 22.64 3.85
CA VAL A 181 9.74 22.73 3.02
C VAL A 181 9.34 22.42 1.58
N ARG A 182 9.35 23.43 0.72
CA ARG A 182 9.02 23.25 -0.68
C ARG A 182 10.21 22.73 -1.46
N LEU A 183 10.14 21.51 -1.98
CA LEU A 183 11.12 20.91 -2.88
C LEU A 183 10.44 20.46 -4.17
N VAL A 184 10.94 20.91 -5.33
CA VAL A 184 10.42 20.50 -6.64
C VAL A 184 10.83 19.07 -6.96
N TRP A 185 10.08 18.41 -7.84
CA TRP A 185 10.44 17.08 -8.32
C TRP A 185 11.64 17.11 -9.25
N ASP A 186 12.40 16.01 -9.20
CA ASP A 186 13.47 15.68 -10.15
C ASP A 186 13.40 14.17 -10.44
N PHE A 187 14.20 13.70 -11.37
CA PHE A 187 14.31 12.29 -11.71
C PHE A 187 15.76 11.85 -11.64
N VAL A 188 15.99 10.71 -11.02
CA VAL A 188 17.31 10.09 -10.90
C VAL A 188 17.27 8.65 -11.40
N SER A 189 18.42 8.12 -11.81
CA SER A 189 18.58 6.67 -12.01
C SER A 189 18.90 6.03 -10.66
N TYR A 190 18.28 4.88 -10.39
CA TYR A 190 18.53 4.11 -9.19
C TYR A 190 18.54 2.62 -9.52
N LYS A 191 19.68 1.97 -9.32
CA LYS A 191 19.92 0.57 -9.73
C LYS A 191 19.53 0.37 -11.20
N GLU A 192 18.65 -0.60 -11.50
CA GLU A 192 18.15 -0.90 -12.84
C GLU A 192 17.07 0.07 -13.34
N ALA A 193 16.54 0.94 -12.49
CA ALA A 193 15.54 1.92 -12.88
C ALA A 193 16.22 3.19 -13.43
N GLU A 194 15.99 3.47 -14.70
CA GLU A 194 16.54 4.67 -15.36
C GLU A 194 15.91 5.98 -14.86
N ARG A 195 14.68 5.89 -14.33
CA ARG A 195 13.90 7.08 -13.97
C ARG A 195 13.05 6.84 -12.72
N VAL A 196 13.50 7.36 -11.59
CA VAL A 196 12.79 7.37 -10.31
C VAL A 196 12.55 8.82 -9.90
N ARG A 197 11.32 9.14 -9.52
CA ARG A 197 10.93 10.48 -9.06
C ARG A 197 11.42 10.70 -7.64
N VAL A 198 12.07 11.84 -7.40
CA VAL A 198 12.60 12.29 -6.11
C VAL A 198 12.34 13.77 -5.90
N PHE A 199 12.51 14.25 -4.70
CA PHE A 199 12.60 15.68 -4.40
C PHE A 199 14.02 16.18 -4.65
N LYS A 200 14.16 17.23 -5.46
CA LYS A 200 15.45 17.84 -5.79
C LYS A 200 16.13 18.38 -4.54
N ASN A 201 17.42 18.08 -4.38
CA ASN A 201 18.24 18.49 -3.24
C ASN A 201 17.73 18.00 -1.87
N PHE A 202 16.97 16.91 -1.82
CA PHE A 202 16.41 16.38 -0.57
C PHE A 202 17.51 16.07 0.44
N SER A 203 18.53 15.32 0.05
CA SER A 203 19.63 14.92 0.94
C SER A 203 20.45 16.12 1.45
N GLU A 204 20.66 17.12 0.61
CA GLU A 204 21.36 18.37 1.02
C GLU A 204 20.52 19.18 2.01
N THR A 205 19.20 19.26 1.78
CA THR A 205 18.26 20.01 2.64
C THR A 205 18.21 19.45 4.06
N PHE A 206 18.26 18.13 4.19
CA PHE A 206 18.16 17.45 5.48
C PHE A 206 19.48 16.89 6.00
N LYS A 207 20.60 17.26 5.38
CA LYS A 207 21.95 16.81 5.77
C LYS A 207 22.24 17.04 7.24
N GLY A 208 22.66 15.98 7.93
CA GLY A 208 23.02 16.02 9.35
C GLY A 208 21.84 16.11 10.33
N GLN A 209 20.60 16.16 9.83
CA GLN A 209 19.41 16.05 10.66
C GLN A 209 19.09 14.58 10.97
N LYS A 210 18.60 14.32 12.18
CA LYS A 210 18.16 13.01 12.62
C LYS A 210 16.69 13.05 13.00
N PHE A 211 15.94 12.06 12.53
CA PHE A 211 14.51 11.97 12.74
C PHE A 211 14.17 10.74 13.56
N ASP A 212 13.28 10.89 14.50
CA ASP A 212 12.71 9.80 15.30
C ASP A 212 11.36 9.32 14.75
N PHE A 213 10.71 10.13 13.89
CA PHE A 213 9.54 9.69 13.12
C PHE A 213 9.60 10.21 11.69
N ILE A 214 9.49 9.31 10.71
CA ILE A 214 9.47 9.63 9.28
C ILE A 214 8.19 9.07 8.67
N SER A 215 7.41 9.94 8.01
CA SER A 215 6.15 9.66 7.34
C SER A 215 6.34 9.81 5.83
N ILE A 216 6.08 8.75 5.04
CA ILE A 216 6.37 8.74 3.60
C ILE A 216 5.08 8.46 2.81
N ASP A 217 4.52 9.51 2.18
CA ASP A 217 3.41 9.44 1.23
C ASP A 217 3.68 10.23 -0.06
N ALA A 218 4.92 10.69 -0.26
CA ALA A 218 5.36 11.43 -1.45
C ALA A 218 6.82 11.11 -1.77
N PRO A 219 7.27 11.43 -2.99
CA PRO A 219 6.53 11.96 -4.14
C PRO A 219 5.56 10.93 -4.74
N TRP A 220 4.68 11.36 -5.68
CA TRP A 220 3.73 10.45 -6.31
C TRP A 220 4.41 9.27 -7.00
N GLY A 221 4.08 8.05 -6.58
CA GLY A 221 4.72 6.81 -7.03
C GLY A 221 3.87 5.95 -7.96
N GLY A 222 2.61 6.31 -8.26
CA GLY A 222 1.69 5.45 -8.99
C GLY A 222 2.09 5.07 -10.41
N ASP A 223 3.02 5.80 -11.02
CA ASP A 223 3.65 5.52 -12.33
C ASP A 223 5.05 4.90 -12.22
N MET A 224 5.58 4.71 -10.99
CA MET A 224 6.91 4.18 -10.71
C MET A 224 6.83 2.68 -10.35
N LYS A 225 7.10 1.79 -11.30
CA LYS A 225 6.92 0.35 -11.10
C LYS A 225 8.11 -0.36 -10.43
N GLN A 226 9.33 0.12 -10.65
CA GLN A 226 10.54 -0.51 -10.13
C GLN A 226 10.89 0.02 -8.74
N TYR A 227 11.03 1.33 -8.61
CA TYR A 227 11.31 2.02 -7.35
C TYR A 227 10.49 3.30 -7.26
N SER A 228 10.05 3.64 -6.05
CA SER A 228 9.30 4.84 -5.73
C SER A 228 9.71 5.40 -4.39
N ARG A 229 9.59 6.72 -4.18
CA ARG A 229 9.76 7.38 -2.87
C ARG A 229 11.10 7.07 -2.20
N ILE A 230 12.19 7.03 -2.98
CA ILE A 230 13.53 6.63 -2.51
C ILE A 230 14.29 7.72 -1.76
N ASP A 231 13.72 8.91 -1.57
CA ASP A 231 14.40 10.07 -0.98
C ASP A 231 15.01 9.76 0.39
N VAL A 232 14.21 9.18 1.29
CA VAL A 232 14.68 8.77 2.63
C VAL A 232 15.65 7.60 2.54
N LEU A 233 15.41 6.64 1.63
CA LEU A 233 16.31 5.50 1.41
C LEU A 233 17.74 5.94 1.10
N MET A 234 17.89 7.00 0.29
CA MET A 234 19.20 7.54 -0.07
C MET A 234 19.95 8.23 1.11
N MET A 235 19.24 8.50 2.20
CA MET A 235 19.82 9.08 3.42
C MET A 235 20.03 8.06 4.55
N LEU A 236 19.59 6.80 4.37
CA LEU A 236 19.76 5.77 5.38
C LEU A 236 21.21 5.31 5.51
N PRO A 237 21.68 5.01 6.73
CA PRO A 237 20.96 5.16 8.01
C PRO A 237 21.14 6.54 8.66
N ASP A 238 21.89 7.45 8.05
CA ASP A 238 22.40 8.66 8.68
C ASP A 238 21.32 9.64 9.15
N CYS A 239 20.11 9.58 8.55
CA CYS A 239 18.99 10.42 8.94
C CYS A 239 18.19 9.87 10.14
N LEU A 240 18.49 8.69 10.65
CA LEU A 240 17.76 8.08 11.74
C LEU A 240 18.31 8.49 13.11
N ALA A 241 17.41 8.78 14.06
CA ALA A 241 17.72 8.80 15.47
C ALA A 241 17.97 7.37 15.98
N ASP A 242 18.53 7.21 17.19
CA ASP A 242 18.79 5.88 17.78
C ASP A 242 17.49 5.08 17.95
N ARG A 243 16.40 5.77 18.34
CA ARG A 243 15.04 5.26 18.32
C ARG A 243 14.29 5.91 17.18
N PHE A 244 13.81 5.12 16.24
CA PHE A 244 13.18 5.63 15.04
C PHE A 244 11.95 4.81 14.64
N ILE A 245 11.05 5.47 13.92
CA ILE A 245 9.92 4.86 13.24
C ILE A 245 9.81 5.47 11.85
N ILE A 246 9.62 4.63 10.84
CA ILE A 246 9.29 5.04 9.47
C ILE A 246 7.93 4.42 9.14
N ILE A 247 6.97 5.23 8.74
CA ILE A 247 5.68 4.77 8.21
C ILE A 247 5.59 5.13 6.72
N ILE A 248 5.17 4.16 5.89
CA ILE A 248 5.17 4.27 4.43
C ILE A 248 3.79 3.88 3.91
N ASP A 249 3.14 4.76 3.15
CA ASP A 249 1.84 4.48 2.51
C ASP A 249 2.01 3.79 1.15
N ASP A 250 0.92 3.18 0.64
CA ASP A 250 0.81 2.57 -0.69
C ASP A 250 1.75 1.37 -0.94
N VAL A 251 2.17 0.64 0.10
CA VAL A 251 3.13 -0.48 -0.02
C VAL A 251 2.55 -1.73 -0.70
N GLU A 252 1.32 -1.70 -1.15
CA GLU A 252 0.76 -2.69 -2.08
C GLU A 252 1.24 -2.49 -3.52
N ARG A 253 1.89 -1.35 -3.84
CA ARG A 253 2.48 -1.05 -5.14
C ARG A 253 3.90 -1.58 -5.21
N SER A 254 4.29 -2.10 -6.37
CA SER A 254 5.62 -2.71 -6.56
C SER A 254 6.78 -1.75 -6.31
N GLY A 255 6.65 -0.48 -6.69
CA GLY A 255 7.71 0.52 -6.50
C GLY A 255 8.00 0.80 -5.03
N GLU A 256 6.95 0.94 -4.21
CA GLU A 256 7.05 1.12 -2.77
C GLU A 256 7.48 -0.17 -2.05
N GLU A 257 7.01 -1.34 -2.49
CA GLU A 257 7.44 -2.64 -1.95
C GLU A 257 8.95 -2.86 -2.15
N HIS A 258 9.47 -2.55 -3.34
CA HIS A 258 10.91 -2.63 -3.61
C HIS A 258 11.70 -1.64 -2.75
N MET A 259 11.21 -0.41 -2.60
CA MET A 259 11.84 0.60 -1.73
C MET A 259 11.90 0.12 -0.27
N VAL A 260 10.82 -0.45 0.28
CA VAL A 260 10.81 -1.03 1.64
C VAL A 260 11.84 -2.15 1.78
N LYS A 261 11.97 -3.03 0.77
CA LYS A 261 12.98 -4.08 0.74
C LYS A 261 14.39 -3.50 0.82
N GLU A 262 14.68 -2.48 0.00
CA GLU A 262 15.98 -1.79 0.01
C GLU A 262 16.29 -1.10 1.34
N MET A 263 15.29 -0.46 1.97
CA MET A 263 15.44 0.10 3.32
C MET A 263 15.84 -0.99 4.32
N SER A 264 15.17 -2.15 4.26
CA SER A 264 15.49 -3.29 5.12
C SER A 264 16.91 -3.81 4.90
N GLU A 265 17.36 -3.88 3.64
CA GLU A 265 18.72 -4.30 3.29
C GLU A 265 19.77 -3.27 3.77
N SER A 266 19.49 -1.97 3.63
CA SER A 266 20.35 -0.90 4.14
C SER A 266 20.52 -0.95 5.66
N LEU A 267 19.44 -1.14 6.41
CA LEU A 267 19.49 -1.26 7.86
C LEU A 267 20.26 -2.51 8.31
N LYS A 268 20.06 -3.66 7.65
CA LYS A 268 20.81 -4.88 7.91
C LYS A 268 22.31 -4.71 7.63
N ALA A 269 22.65 -4.10 6.51
CA ALA A 269 24.05 -3.84 6.14
C ALA A 269 24.75 -2.91 7.15
N SER A 270 23.98 -2.03 7.79
CA SER A 270 24.45 -1.12 8.85
C SER A 270 24.41 -1.74 10.25
N ASN A 271 24.03 -3.03 10.39
CA ASN A 271 23.86 -3.72 11.66
C ASN A 271 22.90 -3.01 12.62
N ILE A 272 21.85 -2.34 12.12
CA ILE A 272 20.82 -1.70 12.91
C ILE A 272 19.67 -2.69 13.14
N PRO A 273 19.39 -3.09 14.40
CA PRO A 273 18.25 -3.96 14.68
C PRO A 273 16.93 -3.20 14.45
N PHE A 274 16.02 -3.83 13.72
CA PHE A 274 14.71 -3.25 13.42
C PHE A 274 13.61 -4.32 13.32
N SER A 275 12.38 -3.88 13.49
CA SER A 275 11.16 -4.66 13.29
C SER A 275 10.29 -4.03 12.22
N MET A 276 9.44 -4.83 11.55
CA MET A 276 8.50 -4.37 10.55
C MET A 276 7.09 -4.91 10.79
N GLY A 277 6.07 -4.08 10.50
CA GLY A 277 4.67 -4.46 10.56
C GLY A 277 3.86 -3.85 9.42
N ARG A 278 2.95 -4.63 8.83
CA ARG A 278 2.07 -4.19 7.75
C ARG A 278 0.65 -4.02 8.25
N TYR A 279 0.06 -2.87 7.99
CA TYR A 279 -1.34 -2.55 8.27
C TYR A 279 -2.11 -2.52 6.95
N SER A 280 -3.07 -3.42 6.80
CA SER A 280 -3.79 -3.62 5.54
C SER A 280 -5.21 -3.10 5.63
N GLY A 281 -5.53 -2.12 4.79
CA GLY A 281 -6.86 -1.55 4.57
C GLY A 281 -7.23 -1.58 3.10
N LYS A 282 -7.87 -0.54 2.62
CA LYS A 282 -8.05 -0.32 1.18
C LYS A 282 -6.70 -0.13 0.49
N LYS A 283 -5.81 0.61 1.13
CA LYS A 283 -4.38 0.70 0.86
C LYS A 283 -3.64 -0.08 1.95
N ASP A 284 -2.37 -0.34 1.74
CA ASP A 284 -1.53 -0.94 2.76
C ASP A 284 -0.45 0.06 3.18
N CYS A 285 -0.16 0.14 4.47
CA CYS A 285 1.03 0.86 4.94
C CYS A 285 1.98 -0.08 5.69
N MET A 286 3.26 0.27 5.67
CA MET A 286 4.33 -0.44 6.37
C MET A 286 4.90 0.45 7.46
N VAL A 287 5.14 -0.14 8.62
CA VAL A 287 5.91 0.47 9.71
C VAL A 287 7.22 -0.25 9.84
N LEU A 288 8.34 0.48 9.81
CA LEU A 288 9.67 0.01 10.19
C LEU A 288 10.08 0.79 11.45
N CYS A 289 10.63 0.12 12.45
CA CYS A 289 11.04 0.78 13.68
C CYS A 289 12.26 0.12 14.32
N SER A 290 12.99 0.87 15.15
CA SER A 290 14.01 0.28 16.04
C SER A 290 13.40 -0.83 16.89
N ASP A 291 14.16 -1.88 17.20
CA ASP A 291 13.62 -3.13 17.76
C ASP A 291 12.98 -2.96 19.15
N ASP A 292 13.41 -1.97 19.92
CA ASP A 292 12.80 -1.59 21.19
C ASP A 292 11.37 -1.04 21.05
N LEU A 293 10.98 -0.61 19.84
CA LEU A 293 9.65 -0.11 19.50
C LEU A 293 8.79 -1.14 18.74
N LYS A 294 9.19 -2.42 18.68
CA LYS A 294 8.51 -3.46 17.89
C LYS A 294 7.00 -3.57 18.11
N PHE A 295 6.49 -3.13 19.26
CA PHE A 295 5.04 -3.13 19.54
C PHE A 295 4.24 -2.30 18.52
N VAL A 296 4.84 -1.22 17.94
CA VAL A 296 4.17 -0.40 16.92
C VAL A 296 3.93 -1.15 15.60
N CYS A 297 4.53 -2.32 15.43
CA CYS A 297 4.32 -3.17 14.27
C CYS A 297 3.05 -4.05 14.36
N THR A 298 2.42 -4.12 15.54
CA THR A 298 1.31 -5.07 15.84
C THR A 298 0.18 -4.43 16.67
N MET A 299 0.06 -3.12 16.67
CA MET A 299 -1.00 -2.39 17.39
C MET A 299 -2.39 -2.67 16.83
#